data_e9a52e8536011aa94bf147c24f2795a3
#
_entry.id   e9a52e8536011aa94bf147c24f2795a3
#
_cell.length_a   1.000
_cell.length_b   1.000
_cell.length_c   1.000
_cell.angle_alpha   90.00
_cell.angle_beta   90.00
_cell.angle_gamma   90.00
#
_symmetry.space_group_name_H-M   'P 1'
#
loop_
_entity.id
_entity.type
_entity.pdbx_description
1 polymer ?
#
loop_
_entity_poly.entity_id
_entity_poly.type
_entity_poly.pdbx_seq_one_letter_code
_entity_poly.pdbx_strand_id
1 'polypeptide(L)'
;MRNIIKNLGSIMLLICLSLILLTGCSRKSQLKLAIEMANKQCPMSIGTTGEISSITFDGTDVIYSLLMNEDYLDLDALGKNTDAMKSAVMVMFKNPKGEIKSMLEMVVDTKSGIRLIYKGKSTGKEVECRLDTEELKRILNQKGTEKESERQKLEELVNVTNAVSYTHLRA
;
A
#
# COMPACT_ATOMS: atom_id res chain seq x y z
N MET A 1 16.73 52.43 20.21
CA MET A 1 17.37 51.17 19.76
C MET A 1 17.00 49.96 20.62
N ARG A 2 16.97 50.04 21.96
CA ARG A 2 16.71 48.88 22.84
C ARG A 2 15.32 48.25 22.73
N ASN A 3 14.29 48.98 22.29
CA ASN A 3 12.93 48.47 22.14
C ASN A 3 12.69 47.75 20.79
N ILE A 4 13.47 48.13 19.76
CA ILE A 4 13.38 47.49 18.43
C ILE A 4 13.94 46.06 18.48
N ILE A 5 15.01 45.84 19.23
CA ILE A 5 15.65 44.52 19.37
C ILE A 5 14.76 43.55 20.16
N LYS A 6 14.01 44.04 21.18
CA LYS A 6 13.07 43.22 21.93
C LYS A 6 11.86 42.78 21.09
N ASN A 7 11.36 43.68 20.22
CA ASN A 7 10.24 43.35 19.32
C ASN A 7 10.67 42.38 18.22
N LEU A 8 11.90 42.51 17.71
CA LEU A 8 12.46 41.59 16.69
C LEU A 8 12.57 40.16 17.22
N GLY A 9 13.06 39.98 18.46
CA GLY A 9 13.13 38.69 19.11
C GLY A 9 11.76 38.02 19.33
N SER A 10 10.76 38.85 19.73
CA SER A 10 9.38 38.35 19.93
C SER A 10 8.70 37.94 18.62
N ILE A 11 8.93 38.67 17.52
CA ILE A 11 8.41 38.34 16.19
C ILE A 11 9.08 37.06 15.67
N MET A 12 10.39 36.91 15.87
CA MET A 12 11.10 35.70 15.45
C MET A 12 10.68 34.46 16.23
N LEU A 13 10.39 34.59 17.52
CA LEU A 13 9.82 33.53 18.36
C LEU A 13 8.42 33.09 17.89
N LEU A 14 7.57 34.07 17.54
CA LEU A 14 6.24 33.79 16.99
C LEU A 14 6.29 33.08 15.63
N ILE A 15 7.23 33.45 14.74
CA ILE A 15 7.44 32.80 13.45
C ILE A 15 7.96 31.37 13.65
N CYS A 16 8.91 31.14 14.56
CA CYS A 16 9.37 29.78 14.89
C CYS A 16 8.25 28.92 15.49
N LEU A 17 7.41 29.47 16.35
CA LEU A 17 6.27 28.78 16.96
C LEU A 17 5.20 28.39 15.90
N SER A 18 4.95 29.27 14.93
CA SER A 18 4.02 28.99 13.82
C SER A 18 4.57 27.92 12.86
N LEU A 19 5.87 27.88 12.61
CA LEU A 19 6.53 26.84 11.80
C LEU A 19 6.45 25.46 12.48
N ILE A 20 6.57 25.39 13.82
CA ILE A 20 6.42 24.15 14.59
C ILE A 20 4.97 23.64 14.52
N LEU A 21 3.98 24.53 14.50
CA LEU A 21 2.57 24.15 14.35
C LEU A 21 2.24 23.65 12.95
N LEU A 22 2.94 24.11 11.91
CA LEU A 22 2.79 23.63 10.52
C LEU A 22 3.45 22.27 10.28
N THR A 23 4.48 21.89 11.04
CA THR A 23 5.09 20.55 10.99
C THR A 23 4.31 19.50 11.79
N GLY A 24 3.27 19.89 12.52
CA GLY A 24 2.42 19.04 13.37
C GLY A 24 1.27 18.33 12.64
N CYS A 25 1.22 18.37 11.31
CA CYS A 25 0.27 17.53 10.58
C CYS A 25 0.69 16.06 10.77
N SER A 26 0.00 15.35 11.68
CA SER A 26 0.33 13.96 11.95
C SER A 26 0.31 13.17 10.64
N ARG A 27 1.19 12.16 10.49
CA ARG A 27 1.19 11.30 9.29
C ARG A 27 -0.19 10.71 9.01
N LYS A 28 -1.00 10.48 10.06
CA LYS A 28 -2.41 10.06 9.92
C LYS A 28 -3.28 11.12 9.25
N SER A 29 -3.07 12.40 9.50
CA SER A 29 -3.81 13.47 8.82
C SER A 29 -3.45 13.55 7.33
N GLN A 30 -2.18 13.30 6.99
CA GLN A 30 -1.73 13.22 5.60
C GLN A 30 -2.34 12.01 4.89
N LEU A 31 -2.35 10.83 5.54
CA LEU A 31 -3.03 9.64 5.02
C LEU A 31 -4.51 9.91 4.80
N LYS A 32 -5.21 10.49 5.78
CA LYS A 32 -6.63 10.84 5.67
C LYS A 32 -6.89 11.74 4.46
N LEU A 33 -6.09 12.79 4.28
CA LEU A 33 -6.24 13.71 3.14
C LEU A 33 -6.00 12.99 1.81
N ALA A 34 -4.97 12.14 1.71
CA ALA A 34 -4.70 11.36 0.51
C ALA A 34 -5.87 10.41 0.17
N ILE A 35 -6.45 9.76 1.17
CA ILE A 35 -7.62 8.89 1.00
C ILE A 35 -8.86 9.70 0.59
N GLU A 36 -9.10 10.86 1.17
CA GLU A 36 -10.21 11.75 0.76
C GLU A 36 -10.07 12.20 -0.69
N MET A 37 -8.84 12.46 -1.16
CA MET A 37 -8.58 12.78 -2.57
C MET A 37 -8.81 11.58 -3.49
N ALA A 38 -8.37 10.38 -3.10
CA ALA A 38 -8.62 9.16 -3.85
C ALA A 38 -10.11 8.82 -3.93
N ASN A 39 -10.85 9.00 -2.83
CA ASN A 39 -12.30 8.77 -2.78
C ASN A 39 -13.10 9.67 -3.74
N LYS A 40 -12.61 10.85 -4.08
CA LYS A 40 -13.26 11.73 -5.08
C LYS A 40 -13.28 11.12 -6.49
N GLN A 41 -12.45 10.12 -6.75
CA GLN A 41 -12.41 9.40 -8.03
C GLN A 41 -13.39 8.22 -8.07
N CYS A 42 -13.97 7.85 -6.91
CA CYS A 42 -14.96 6.78 -6.84
C CYS A 42 -16.34 7.25 -7.39
N PRO A 43 -17.11 6.35 -8.00
CA PRO A 43 -16.80 4.93 -8.20
C PRO A 43 -15.78 4.70 -9.31
N MET A 44 -14.84 3.76 -9.09
CA MET A 44 -13.82 3.37 -10.07
C MET A 44 -14.09 1.94 -10.57
N SER A 45 -14.27 1.77 -11.87
CA SER A 45 -14.49 0.44 -12.46
C SER A 45 -13.26 -0.45 -12.32
N ILE A 46 -13.47 -1.71 -11.96
CA ILE A 46 -12.47 -2.80 -11.98
C ILE A 46 -12.82 -3.84 -13.05
N GLY A 47 -13.31 -3.37 -14.18
CA GLY A 47 -13.72 -4.18 -15.31
C GLY A 47 -15.09 -4.82 -15.11
N THR A 48 -15.27 -6.03 -15.65
CA THR A 48 -16.54 -6.76 -15.57
C THR A 48 -16.86 -7.29 -14.17
N THR A 49 -15.85 -7.39 -13.30
CA THR A 49 -15.98 -7.96 -11.94
C THR A 49 -16.63 -7.01 -10.95
N GLY A 50 -16.65 -5.68 -11.22
CA GLY A 50 -17.28 -4.72 -10.32
C GLY A 50 -16.66 -3.34 -10.34
N GLU A 51 -16.76 -2.64 -9.21
CA GLU A 51 -16.22 -1.30 -9.01
C GLU A 51 -15.76 -1.07 -7.56
N ILE A 52 -14.81 -0.18 -7.37
CA ILE A 52 -14.50 0.40 -6.05
C ILE A 52 -15.49 1.52 -5.82
N SER A 53 -16.46 1.30 -4.95
CA SER A 53 -17.55 2.25 -4.69
C SER A 53 -17.11 3.40 -3.77
N SER A 54 -16.17 3.13 -2.85
CA SER A 54 -15.60 4.16 -1.98
C SER A 54 -14.27 3.72 -1.38
N ILE A 55 -13.45 4.73 -0.99
CA ILE A 55 -12.22 4.55 -0.21
C ILE A 55 -12.30 5.49 0.98
N THR A 56 -12.22 4.95 2.21
CA THR A 56 -12.35 5.75 3.44
C THR A 56 -11.23 5.41 4.43
N PHE A 57 -11.07 6.23 5.47
CA PHE A 57 -10.13 5.98 6.57
C PHE A 57 -10.84 6.19 7.89
N ASP A 58 -10.93 5.14 8.72
CA ASP A 58 -11.60 5.16 10.02
C ASP A 58 -10.69 5.57 11.19
N GLY A 59 -9.43 5.91 10.93
CA GLY A 59 -8.40 6.21 11.93
C GLY A 59 -7.51 5.01 12.29
N THR A 60 -7.91 3.81 11.87
CA THR A 60 -7.18 2.56 12.08
C THR A 60 -6.87 1.87 10.76
N ASP A 61 -7.83 1.76 9.87
CA ASP A 61 -7.70 1.08 8.59
C ASP A 61 -8.11 1.98 7.42
N VAL A 62 -7.45 1.81 6.29
CA VAL A 62 -7.94 2.28 4.99
C VAL A 62 -8.93 1.25 4.47
N ILE A 63 -10.18 1.67 4.25
CA ILE A 63 -11.29 0.79 3.88
C ILE A 63 -11.62 1.00 2.41
N TYR A 64 -11.50 -0.06 1.62
CA TYR A 64 -11.97 -0.13 0.24
C TYR A 64 -13.32 -0.85 0.22
N SER A 65 -14.37 -0.18 -0.19
CA SER A 65 -15.67 -0.79 -0.44
C SER A 65 -15.78 -1.14 -1.92
N LEU A 66 -15.93 -2.42 -2.22
CA LEU A 66 -16.02 -2.97 -3.57
C LEU A 66 -17.43 -3.48 -3.83
N LEU A 67 -18.06 -2.98 -4.87
CA LEU A 67 -19.37 -3.49 -5.33
C LEU A 67 -19.13 -4.49 -6.45
N MET A 68 -19.39 -5.77 -6.16
CA MET A 68 -18.98 -6.90 -6.99
C MET A 68 -20.14 -7.43 -7.83
N ASN A 69 -19.86 -7.79 -9.07
CA ASN A 69 -20.77 -8.52 -9.91
C ASN A 69 -20.65 -10.02 -9.63
N GLU A 70 -21.70 -10.61 -9.08
CA GLU A 70 -21.75 -11.98 -8.60
C GLU A 70 -21.81 -13.01 -9.74
N ASP A 71 -22.03 -12.57 -10.98
CA ASP A 71 -21.88 -13.45 -12.16
C ASP A 71 -20.41 -13.87 -12.39
N TYR A 72 -19.46 -13.09 -11.86
CA TYR A 72 -18.02 -13.31 -12.02
C TYR A 72 -17.29 -13.64 -10.72
N LEU A 73 -17.93 -13.48 -9.55
CA LEU A 73 -17.32 -13.70 -8.25
C LEU A 73 -18.30 -14.35 -7.27
N ASP A 74 -18.00 -15.58 -6.86
CA ASP A 74 -18.75 -16.28 -5.83
C ASP A 74 -18.33 -15.80 -4.44
N LEU A 75 -19.15 -14.91 -3.85
CA LEU A 75 -18.89 -14.37 -2.50
C LEU A 75 -19.04 -15.42 -1.41
N ASP A 76 -19.83 -16.49 -1.63
CA ASP A 76 -19.95 -17.61 -0.68
C ASP A 76 -18.68 -18.43 -0.61
N ALA A 77 -18.10 -18.73 -1.76
CA ALA A 77 -16.82 -19.43 -1.84
C ALA A 77 -15.70 -18.56 -1.24
N LEU A 78 -15.72 -17.26 -1.51
CA LEU A 78 -14.75 -16.29 -0.98
C LEU A 78 -14.81 -16.22 0.54
N GLY A 79 -15.99 -16.12 1.13
CA GLY A 79 -16.19 -16.02 2.58
C GLY A 79 -15.86 -17.31 3.34
N LYS A 80 -15.95 -18.47 2.67
CA LYS A 80 -15.56 -19.77 3.27
C LYS A 80 -14.05 -19.99 3.32
N ASN A 81 -13.28 -19.27 2.51
CA ASN A 81 -11.82 -19.41 2.43
C ASN A 81 -11.10 -18.07 2.56
N THR A 82 -11.20 -17.49 3.76
CA THR A 82 -10.61 -16.17 4.07
C THR A 82 -9.08 -16.15 3.92
N ASP A 83 -8.39 -17.25 4.17
CA ASP A 83 -6.94 -17.34 4.03
C ASP A 83 -6.52 -17.32 2.56
N ALA A 84 -7.25 -18.03 1.69
CA ALA A 84 -7.02 -17.97 0.25
C ALA A 84 -7.33 -16.57 -0.31
N MET A 85 -8.40 -15.94 0.15
CA MET A 85 -8.74 -14.56 -0.20
C MET A 85 -7.62 -13.60 0.20
N LYS A 86 -7.14 -13.71 1.44
CA LYS A 86 -6.04 -12.90 1.96
C LYS A 86 -4.77 -13.10 1.15
N SER A 87 -4.43 -14.34 0.82
CA SER A 87 -3.29 -14.67 -0.02
C SER A 87 -3.41 -14.07 -1.41
N ALA A 88 -4.60 -14.11 -2.04
CA ALA A 88 -4.85 -13.49 -3.33
C ALA A 88 -4.69 -11.97 -3.29
N VAL A 89 -5.20 -11.32 -2.24
CA VAL A 89 -5.04 -9.87 -2.03
C VAL A 89 -3.55 -9.51 -1.85
N MET A 90 -2.79 -10.29 -1.08
CA MET A 90 -1.35 -10.08 -0.92
C MET A 90 -0.60 -10.19 -2.26
N VAL A 91 -0.99 -11.12 -3.14
CA VAL A 91 -0.41 -11.26 -4.48
C VAL A 91 -0.72 -10.05 -5.36
N MET A 92 -1.90 -9.44 -5.25
CA MET A 92 -2.25 -8.21 -5.99
C MET A 92 -1.34 -7.03 -5.63
N PHE A 93 -0.90 -6.97 -4.38
CA PHE A 93 0.04 -5.94 -3.90
C PHE A 93 1.51 -6.36 -4.05
N LYS A 94 1.81 -7.51 -4.63
CA LYS A 94 3.18 -7.97 -4.82
C LYS A 94 3.95 -7.01 -5.75
N ASN A 95 5.15 -6.61 -5.34
CA ASN A 95 5.99 -5.65 -6.08
C ASN A 95 5.30 -4.31 -6.39
N PRO A 96 4.74 -3.61 -5.41
CA PRO A 96 4.04 -2.35 -5.63
C PRO A 96 5.00 -1.30 -6.20
N LYS A 97 4.53 -0.49 -7.16
CA LYS A 97 5.30 0.57 -7.81
C LYS A 97 4.55 1.90 -7.74
N GLY A 98 5.29 3.00 -7.89
CA GLY A 98 4.71 4.34 -7.99
C GLY A 98 3.79 4.69 -6.82
N GLU A 99 2.62 5.17 -7.11
CA GLU A 99 1.64 5.67 -6.15
C GLU A 99 1.15 4.60 -5.18
N ILE A 100 0.95 3.35 -5.66
CA ILE A 100 0.53 2.22 -4.81
C ILE A 100 1.57 1.96 -3.74
N LYS A 101 2.84 1.95 -4.10
CA LYS A 101 3.93 1.76 -3.14
C LYS A 101 3.95 2.88 -2.10
N SER A 102 3.87 4.14 -2.53
CA SER A 102 3.86 5.30 -1.65
C SER A 102 2.66 5.29 -0.69
N MET A 103 1.50 4.87 -1.17
CA MET A 103 0.30 4.70 -0.33
C MET A 103 0.50 3.60 0.71
N LEU A 104 1.02 2.43 0.33
CA LEU A 104 1.30 1.33 1.26
C LEU A 104 2.35 1.73 2.32
N GLU A 105 3.40 2.46 1.93
CA GLU A 105 4.40 3.00 2.86
C GLU A 105 3.74 3.96 3.87
N MET A 106 2.86 4.84 3.41
CA MET A 106 2.13 5.78 4.29
C MET A 106 1.20 5.03 5.27
N VAL A 107 0.50 3.99 4.81
CA VAL A 107 -0.35 3.14 5.66
C VAL A 107 0.49 2.45 6.74
N VAL A 108 1.63 1.87 6.36
CA VAL A 108 2.56 1.21 7.29
C VAL A 108 3.16 2.21 8.29
N ASP A 109 3.58 3.38 7.84
CA ASP A 109 4.16 4.44 8.67
C ASP A 109 3.17 4.97 9.72
N THR A 110 1.88 4.95 9.41
CA THR A 110 0.81 5.35 10.33
C THR A 110 0.34 4.22 11.24
N LYS A 111 0.94 3.02 11.13
CA LYS A 111 0.55 1.79 11.83
C LYS A 111 -0.92 1.44 11.57
N SER A 112 -1.36 1.66 10.35
CA SER A 112 -2.72 1.37 9.89
C SER A 112 -2.75 0.05 9.12
N GLY A 113 -3.95 -0.51 8.94
CA GLY A 113 -4.21 -1.65 8.06
C GLY A 113 -4.93 -1.25 6.79
N ILE A 114 -5.20 -2.25 5.95
CA ILE A 114 -6.09 -2.13 4.79
C ILE A 114 -7.22 -3.14 4.98
N ARG A 115 -8.46 -2.68 4.80
CA ARG A 115 -9.67 -3.48 4.86
C ARG A 115 -10.40 -3.41 3.53
N LEU A 116 -10.68 -4.57 2.96
CA LEU A 116 -11.41 -4.73 1.71
C LEU A 116 -12.78 -5.31 2.04
N ILE A 117 -13.86 -4.59 1.72
CA ILE A 117 -15.23 -5.03 1.92
C ILE A 117 -15.80 -5.32 0.52
N TYR A 118 -16.01 -6.59 0.22
CA TYR A 118 -16.63 -7.06 -1.00
C TYR A 118 -18.13 -7.19 -0.78
N LYS A 119 -18.92 -6.42 -1.51
CA LYS A 119 -20.37 -6.41 -1.43
C LYS A 119 -20.98 -6.88 -2.75
N GLY A 120 -21.85 -7.87 -2.70
CA GLY A 120 -22.59 -8.35 -3.86
C GLY A 120 -23.61 -7.32 -4.33
N LYS A 121 -23.57 -7.02 -5.63
CA LYS A 121 -24.47 -6.05 -6.27
C LYS A 121 -25.93 -6.52 -6.24
N SER A 122 -26.14 -7.83 -6.41
CA SER A 122 -27.46 -8.44 -6.48
C SER A 122 -27.97 -8.87 -5.11
N THR A 123 -27.14 -9.52 -4.30
CA THR A 123 -27.54 -10.08 -2.99
C THR A 123 -27.31 -9.13 -1.82
N GLY A 124 -26.45 -8.14 -1.99
CA GLY A 124 -26.01 -7.28 -0.89
C GLY A 124 -25.14 -7.99 0.15
N LYS A 125 -24.76 -9.25 -0.09
CA LYS A 125 -23.90 -10.03 0.78
C LYS A 125 -22.52 -9.38 0.92
N GLU A 126 -21.95 -9.38 2.12
CA GLU A 126 -20.65 -8.78 2.38
C GLU A 126 -19.63 -9.82 2.84
N VAL A 127 -18.42 -9.72 2.33
CA VAL A 127 -17.25 -10.49 2.76
C VAL A 127 -16.10 -9.53 2.98
N GLU A 128 -15.38 -9.69 4.10
CA GLU A 128 -14.31 -8.79 4.49
C GLU A 128 -12.94 -9.50 4.45
N CYS A 129 -11.93 -8.79 3.97
CA CYS A 129 -10.53 -9.17 4.08
C CYS A 129 -9.74 -8.02 4.69
N ARG A 130 -8.97 -8.28 5.74
CA ARG A 130 -8.11 -7.29 6.39
C ARG A 130 -6.66 -7.71 6.30
N LEU A 131 -5.81 -6.78 5.85
CA LEU A 131 -4.35 -6.86 5.94
C LEU A 131 -3.89 -5.94 7.06
N ASP A 132 -3.19 -6.48 8.03
CA ASP A 132 -2.60 -5.69 9.12
C ASP A 132 -1.27 -5.02 8.70
N THR A 133 -0.75 -4.16 9.57
CA THR A 133 0.50 -3.43 9.32
C THR A 133 1.69 -4.37 9.08
N GLU A 134 1.76 -5.52 9.75
CA GLU A 134 2.89 -6.45 9.60
C GLU A 134 2.82 -7.20 8.27
N GLU A 135 1.63 -7.53 7.81
CA GLU A 135 1.40 -8.13 6.48
C GLU A 135 1.76 -7.15 5.37
N LEU A 136 1.38 -5.89 5.51
CA LEU A 136 1.75 -4.82 4.57
C LEU A 136 3.27 -4.58 4.54
N LYS A 137 3.95 -4.62 5.68
CA LYS A 137 5.42 -4.57 5.74
C LYS A 137 6.07 -5.73 5.00
N ARG A 138 5.53 -6.96 5.13
CA ARG A 138 6.04 -8.12 4.38
C ARG A 138 5.91 -7.90 2.87
N ILE A 139 4.77 -7.38 2.41
CA ILE A 139 4.55 -7.05 0.99
C ILE A 139 5.60 -6.03 0.49
N LEU A 140 5.86 -4.97 1.26
CA LEU A 140 6.84 -3.94 0.90
C LEU A 140 8.28 -4.48 0.89
N ASN A 141 8.61 -5.42 1.79
CA ASN A 141 9.95 -5.97 1.96
C ASN A 141 10.26 -7.15 1.00
N GLN A 142 9.27 -7.77 0.36
CA GLN A 142 9.47 -8.89 -0.58
C GLN A 142 10.34 -8.54 -1.79
N LYS A 143 10.60 -7.26 -2.06
CA LYS A 143 11.51 -6.80 -3.13
C LYS A 143 12.98 -7.19 -2.95
N GLY A 144 13.45 -7.41 -1.73
CA GLY A 144 14.84 -7.78 -1.45
C GLY A 144 15.16 -9.20 -1.90
N THR A 145 14.25 -10.12 -1.62
CA THR A 145 14.47 -11.55 -1.79
C THR A 145 14.37 -12.03 -3.26
N GLU A 146 13.50 -11.43 -4.06
CA GLU A 146 13.37 -11.81 -5.48
C GLU A 146 14.55 -11.32 -6.33
N LYS A 147 15.00 -10.09 -6.10
CA LYS A 147 16.17 -9.53 -6.80
C LYS A 147 17.47 -10.25 -6.44
N GLU A 148 17.59 -10.68 -5.19
CA GLU A 148 18.69 -11.50 -4.69
C GLU A 148 18.64 -12.92 -5.30
N SER A 149 17.46 -13.54 -5.35
CA SER A 149 17.25 -14.84 -5.97
C SER A 149 17.45 -14.82 -7.49
N GLU A 150 17.04 -13.78 -8.20
CA GLU A 150 17.32 -13.60 -9.64
C GLU A 150 18.79 -13.35 -9.92
N ARG A 151 19.48 -12.56 -9.09
CA ARG A 151 20.93 -12.38 -9.17
C ARG A 151 21.69 -13.68 -8.93
N GLN A 152 21.33 -14.43 -7.90
CA GLN A 152 21.94 -15.72 -7.60
C GLN A 152 21.74 -16.72 -8.75
N LYS A 153 20.52 -16.80 -9.32
CA LYS A 153 20.26 -17.63 -10.51
C LYS A 153 21.06 -17.18 -11.73
N LEU A 154 21.22 -15.87 -11.92
CA LEU A 154 22.01 -15.32 -13.04
C LEU A 154 23.51 -15.62 -12.86
N GLU A 155 24.04 -15.46 -11.64
CA GLU A 155 25.43 -15.78 -11.30
C GLU A 155 25.72 -17.30 -11.44
N GLU A 156 24.78 -18.15 -11.04
CA GLU A 156 24.90 -19.60 -11.22
C GLU A 156 24.88 -19.98 -12.68
N LEU A 157 24.02 -19.38 -13.52
CA LEU A 157 23.99 -19.58 -14.97
C LEU A 157 25.31 -19.12 -15.65
N VAL A 158 25.85 -17.98 -15.24
CA VAL A 158 27.14 -17.47 -15.77
C VAL A 158 28.29 -18.39 -15.37
N ASN A 159 28.31 -18.91 -14.15
CA ASN A 159 29.33 -19.84 -13.68
C ASN A 159 29.26 -21.18 -14.40
N VAL A 160 28.07 -21.71 -14.67
CA VAL A 160 27.88 -22.95 -15.46
C VAL A 160 28.36 -22.75 -16.92
N THR A 161 28.02 -21.60 -17.53
CA THR A 161 28.42 -21.28 -18.91
C THR A 161 29.94 -21.14 -19.03
N ASN A 162 30.59 -20.51 -18.06
CA ASN A 162 32.05 -20.39 -18.01
C ASN A 162 32.73 -21.76 -17.81
N ALA A 163 32.18 -22.62 -16.94
CA ALA A 163 32.72 -23.97 -16.72
C ALA A 163 32.64 -24.83 -17.97
N VAL A 164 31.57 -24.76 -18.75
CA VAL A 164 31.39 -25.49 -20.02
C VAL A 164 32.33 -24.97 -21.09
N SER A 165 32.58 -23.65 -21.15
CA SER A 165 33.49 -23.03 -22.11
C SER A 165 34.97 -23.44 -21.88
N TYR A 166 35.39 -23.65 -20.62
CA TYR A 166 36.75 -24.10 -20.29
C TYR A 166 37.01 -25.59 -20.62
N THR A 167 35.98 -26.42 -20.64
CA THR A 167 36.12 -27.84 -21.00
C THR A 167 36.27 -28.06 -22.49
N HIS A 168 35.71 -27.19 -23.33
CA HIS A 168 35.85 -27.29 -24.82
C HIS A 168 37.17 -26.75 -25.38
N LEU A 169 37.96 -26.01 -24.62
CA LEU A 169 39.25 -25.46 -25.04
C LEU A 169 40.45 -26.39 -24.71
N ARG A 170 40.20 -27.56 -24.10
CA ARG A 170 41.21 -28.51 -23.64
C ARG A 170 41.14 -29.91 -24.30
N ALA A 171 40.32 -30.03 -25.35
CA ALA A 171 40.21 -31.27 -26.15
C ALA A 171 40.87 -31.11 -27.50
#